data_ae227f18a9fe413975b7549a6eea5f86
#
_entry.id   ae227f18a9fe413975b7549a6eea5f86
#
_cell.length_a   1.000
_cell.length_b   1.000
_cell.length_c   1.000
_cell.angle_alpha   90.00
_cell.angle_beta   90.00
_cell.angle_gamma   90.00
#
_symmetry.space_group_name_H-M   'P 1'
#
loop_
_entity.id
_entity.type
_entity.pdbx_description
1 polymer ?
#
loop_
_entity_poly.entity_id
_entity_poly.type
_entity_poly.pdbx_seq_one_letter_code
_entity_poly.pdbx_strand_id
1 'polypeptide(L)'
;FLQMEGVTEIAVNRPGQLYYEREGVWNQVSLPSLTYDALIELGITAAKYSGDNVNFSKTEPIVSVTLPDGERAQFIQPPACSPELVSLTIRKPSLKIISVDDFYRSGFFNHMRKAEEQNPKDEELLEIYEHLQEYEEGAKKRVEFLRKAVRYGKNIVIAGETGSGKTTFMKALMQDIPRDERIVTIEDVPE
;
A
#
# COMPACT_ATOMS: atom_id res chain seq x y z
N PHE A 1 18.41 -4.95 6.05
CA PHE A 1 17.59 -4.41 4.95
C PHE A 1 16.28 -3.84 5.49
N LEU A 2 15.55 -4.56 6.36
CA LEU A 2 14.28 -4.04 6.92
C LEU A 2 14.44 -2.69 7.64
N GLN A 3 15.55 -2.46 8.31
CA GLN A 3 15.84 -1.19 9.00
C GLN A 3 16.49 -0.12 8.11
N MET A 4 16.76 -0.42 6.84
CA MET A 4 17.32 0.59 5.92
C MET A 4 16.26 1.64 5.58
N GLU A 5 16.66 2.90 5.66
CA GLU A 5 15.83 4.02 5.27
C GLU A 5 15.56 4.02 3.76
N GLY A 6 14.32 4.30 3.38
CA GLY A 6 13.89 4.35 1.98
C GLY A 6 13.61 2.99 1.35
N VAL A 7 13.88 1.87 2.03
CA VAL A 7 13.50 0.54 1.54
C VAL A 7 12.01 0.33 1.78
N THR A 8 11.29 -0.03 0.74
CA THR A 8 9.83 -0.23 0.73
C THR A 8 9.45 -1.69 0.57
N GLU A 9 10.26 -2.47 -0.17
CA GLU A 9 9.99 -3.86 -0.44
C GLU A 9 11.28 -4.69 -0.46
N ILE A 10 11.20 -5.94 -0.01
CA ILE A 10 12.26 -6.94 -0.06
C ILE A 10 11.70 -8.19 -0.73
N ALA A 11 12.44 -8.77 -1.66
CA ALA A 11 12.05 -10.02 -2.32
C ALA A 11 13.23 -11.00 -2.36
N VAL A 12 12.91 -12.27 -2.12
CA VAL A 12 13.79 -13.41 -2.32
C VAL A 12 13.08 -14.39 -3.23
N ASN A 13 13.61 -14.59 -4.43
CA ASN A 13 13.03 -15.52 -5.41
C ASN A 13 13.74 -16.89 -5.39
N ARG A 14 14.95 -16.93 -4.83
CA ARG A 14 15.75 -18.16 -4.65
C ARG A 14 16.76 -17.98 -3.52
N PRO A 15 17.21 -19.06 -2.90
CA PRO A 15 18.27 -19.00 -1.89
C PRO A 15 19.53 -18.26 -2.39
N GLY A 16 20.18 -17.55 -1.52
CA GLY A 16 21.42 -16.82 -1.79
C GLY A 16 21.26 -15.47 -2.50
N GLN A 17 20.06 -15.09 -2.92
CA GLN A 17 19.80 -13.82 -3.62
C GLN A 17 18.69 -13.04 -2.94
N LEU A 18 18.96 -11.79 -2.62
CA LEU A 18 17.98 -10.86 -2.07
C LEU A 18 17.86 -9.65 -2.98
N TYR A 19 16.64 -9.23 -3.23
CA TYR A 19 16.29 -8.00 -3.92
C TYR A 19 15.64 -7.06 -2.92
N TYR A 20 15.89 -5.76 -3.05
CA TYR A 20 15.18 -4.74 -2.29
C TYR A 20 14.90 -3.53 -3.17
N GLU A 21 13.72 -2.97 -2.98
CA GLU A 21 13.34 -1.71 -3.61
C GLU A 21 13.69 -0.55 -2.69
N ARG A 22 14.38 0.44 -3.23
CA ARG A 22 14.65 1.69 -2.55
C ARG A 22 14.42 2.86 -3.50
N GLU A 23 13.56 3.79 -3.10
CA GLU A 23 13.24 4.98 -3.90
C GLU A 23 12.79 4.66 -5.33
N GLY A 24 12.01 3.58 -5.50
CA GLY A 24 11.52 3.11 -6.79
C GLY A 24 12.54 2.33 -7.63
N VAL A 25 13.73 2.04 -7.10
CA VAL A 25 14.77 1.30 -7.81
C VAL A 25 15.06 -0.03 -7.12
N TRP A 26 14.98 -1.11 -7.90
CA TRP A 26 15.33 -2.45 -7.44
C TRP A 26 16.84 -2.68 -7.43
N ASN A 27 17.34 -3.18 -6.33
CA ASN A 27 18.73 -3.54 -6.11
C ASN A 27 18.83 -5.03 -5.80
N GLN A 28 19.91 -5.68 -6.27
CA GLN A 28 20.19 -7.08 -6.01
C GLN A 28 21.42 -7.22 -5.12
N VAL A 29 21.35 -8.12 -4.15
CA VAL A 29 22.46 -8.47 -3.27
C VAL A 29 22.63 -9.99 -3.23
N SER A 30 23.87 -10.45 -3.35
CA SER A 30 24.23 -11.85 -3.06
C SER A 30 24.35 -12.02 -1.56
N LEU A 31 23.58 -12.97 -1.00
CA LEU A 31 23.53 -13.26 0.43
C LEU A 31 23.62 -14.77 0.66
N PRO A 32 24.81 -15.39 0.60
CA PRO A 32 24.98 -16.85 0.68
C PRO A 32 24.45 -17.47 1.97
N SER A 33 24.35 -16.69 3.04
CA SER A 33 23.77 -17.14 4.32
C SER A 33 22.26 -17.37 4.25
N LEU A 34 21.58 -16.83 3.23
CA LEU A 34 20.16 -17.00 3.00
C LEU A 34 19.90 -18.34 2.26
N THR A 35 20.17 -19.44 2.95
CA THR A 35 20.02 -20.78 2.43
C THR A 35 18.56 -21.20 2.35
N TYR A 36 18.27 -22.30 1.66
CA TYR A 36 16.93 -22.88 1.62
C TYR A 36 16.38 -23.15 3.04
N ASP A 37 17.19 -23.80 3.89
CA ASP A 37 16.78 -24.15 5.26
C ASP A 37 16.55 -22.88 6.12
N ALA A 38 17.41 -21.88 5.96
CA ALA A 38 17.24 -20.60 6.67
C ALA A 38 15.93 -19.90 6.28
N LEU A 39 15.55 -19.94 5.01
CA LEU A 39 14.26 -19.36 4.54
C LEU A 39 13.06 -20.15 5.08
N ILE A 40 13.14 -21.49 5.13
CA ILE A 40 12.10 -22.33 5.73
C ILE A 40 11.95 -22.02 7.23
N GLU A 41 13.05 -21.99 7.98
CA GLU A 41 13.04 -21.66 9.40
C GLU A 41 12.47 -20.26 9.68
N LEU A 42 12.83 -19.30 8.84
CA LEU A 42 12.31 -17.94 8.95
C LEU A 42 10.78 -17.93 8.74
N GLY A 43 10.29 -18.64 7.72
CA GLY A 43 8.86 -18.75 7.45
C GLY A 43 8.09 -19.44 8.56
N ILE A 44 8.62 -20.53 9.12
CA ILE A 44 8.03 -21.23 10.27
C ILE A 44 7.99 -20.32 11.50
N THR A 45 9.06 -19.58 11.75
CA THR A 45 9.16 -18.67 12.90
C THR A 45 8.17 -17.52 12.76
N ALA A 46 8.09 -16.94 11.56
CA ALA A 46 7.14 -15.85 11.27
C ALA A 46 5.68 -16.32 11.38
N ALA A 47 5.38 -17.53 10.90
CA ALA A 47 4.05 -18.13 11.05
C ALA A 47 3.66 -18.29 12.52
N LYS A 48 4.54 -18.87 13.35
CA LYS A 48 4.31 -19.01 14.79
C LYS A 48 4.14 -17.68 15.52
N TYR A 49 4.89 -16.66 15.11
CA TYR A 49 4.75 -15.32 15.67
C TYR A 49 3.38 -14.71 15.38
N SER A 50 2.82 -14.99 14.19
CA SER A 50 1.53 -14.45 13.76
C SER A 50 0.31 -15.11 14.43
N GLY A 51 0.46 -16.28 15.04
CA GLY A 51 -0.59 -16.94 15.83
C GLY A 51 -0.53 -18.46 15.78
N ASP A 52 -1.18 -19.08 16.76
CA ASP A 52 -1.13 -20.54 16.98
C ASP A 52 -1.77 -21.37 15.82
N ASN A 53 -2.63 -20.76 15.02
CA ASN A 53 -3.31 -21.42 13.91
C ASN A 53 -2.66 -21.12 12.53
N VAL A 54 -1.51 -20.48 12.51
CA VAL A 54 -0.79 -20.12 11.27
C VAL A 54 0.38 -21.08 11.10
N ASN A 55 0.36 -21.87 10.02
CA ASN A 55 1.38 -22.86 9.74
C ASN A 55 2.09 -22.57 8.41
N PHE A 56 3.37 -22.95 8.36
CA PHE A 56 4.14 -22.97 7.13
C PHE A 56 4.77 -24.33 6.99
N SER A 57 4.21 -25.15 6.11
CA SER A 57 4.57 -26.56 5.94
C SER A 57 4.33 -27.02 4.48
N LYS A 58 4.72 -28.25 4.16
CA LYS A 58 4.44 -28.83 2.84
C LYS A 58 2.94 -28.98 2.55
N THR A 59 2.10 -29.08 3.56
CA THR A 59 0.64 -29.14 3.43
C THR A 59 0.02 -27.76 3.38
N GLU A 60 0.69 -26.75 3.95
CA GLU A 60 0.32 -25.34 3.93
C GLU A 60 1.50 -24.52 3.39
N PRO A 61 1.78 -24.62 2.07
CA PRO A 61 3.03 -24.14 1.50
C PRO A 61 3.08 -22.63 1.25
N ILE A 62 1.97 -21.92 1.46
CA ILE A 62 1.86 -20.48 1.31
C ILE A 62 1.39 -19.89 2.63
N VAL A 63 2.12 -18.91 3.15
CA VAL A 63 1.72 -18.19 4.36
C VAL A 63 1.92 -16.69 4.20
N SER A 64 0.94 -15.93 4.64
CA SER A 64 1.02 -14.46 4.74
C SER A 64 0.97 -14.08 6.22
N VAL A 65 1.92 -13.28 6.67
CA VAL A 65 2.12 -12.94 8.07
C VAL A 65 2.43 -11.44 8.22
N THR A 66 2.16 -10.92 9.41
CA THR A 66 2.66 -9.60 9.81
C THR A 66 3.85 -9.78 10.73
N LEU A 67 4.98 -9.15 10.40
CA LEU A 67 6.20 -9.16 11.19
C LEU A 67 6.09 -8.19 12.38
N PRO A 68 7.00 -8.27 13.38
CA PRO A 68 6.91 -7.49 14.62
C PRO A 68 6.80 -5.97 14.42
N ASP A 69 7.46 -5.40 13.43
CA ASP A 69 7.44 -3.96 13.14
C ASP A 69 6.31 -3.56 12.16
N GLY A 70 5.37 -4.48 11.91
CA GLY A 70 4.19 -4.24 11.09
C GLY A 70 4.40 -4.48 9.59
N GLU A 71 5.54 -5.00 9.16
CA GLU A 71 5.76 -5.38 7.78
C GLU A 71 4.89 -6.59 7.42
N ARG A 72 4.40 -6.63 6.19
CA ARG A 72 3.70 -7.78 5.65
C ARG A 72 4.68 -8.68 4.93
N ALA A 73 4.69 -9.95 5.27
CA ALA A 73 5.52 -10.94 4.61
C ALA A 73 4.67 -12.07 4.05
N GLN A 74 5.06 -12.55 2.87
CA GLN A 74 4.53 -13.77 2.28
C GLN A 74 5.67 -14.73 2.00
N PHE A 75 5.51 -15.96 2.48
CA PHE A 75 6.42 -17.07 2.21
C PHE A 75 5.74 -18.12 1.35
N ILE A 76 6.50 -18.67 0.40
CA ILE A 76 6.03 -19.74 -0.48
C ILE A 76 7.11 -20.80 -0.56
N GLN A 77 6.74 -22.07 -0.31
CA GLN A 77 7.64 -23.23 -0.44
C GLN A 77 7.03 -24.31 -1.33
N PRO A 78 7.79 -25.33 -1.74
CA PRO A 78 7.24 -26.49 -2.43
C PRO A 78 6.13 -27.18 -1.60
N PRO A 79 5.04 -27.63 -2.24
CA PRO A 79 4.84 -27.76 -3.70
C PRO A 79 4.25 -26.53 -4.40
N ALA A 80 4.03 -25.40 -3.72
CA ALA A 80 3.47 -24.20 -4.33
C ALA A 80 4.47 -23.41 -5.21
N CYS A 81 5.75 -23.78 -5.17
CA CYS A 81 6.79 -23.31 -6.09
C CYS A 81 7.68 -24.49 -6.53
N SER A 82 8.66 -24.21 -7.39
CA SER A 82 9.60 -25.22 -7.86
C SER A 82 10.42 -25.83 -6.71
N PRO A 83 10.80 -27.12 -6.81
CA PRO A 83 11.68 -27.76 -5.83
C PRO A 83 12.95 -26.93 -5.57
N GLU A 84 13.45 -26.95 -4.35
CA GLU A 84 14.66 -26.23 -3.90
C GLU A 84 14.55 -24.68 -3.91
N LEU A 85 13.37 -24.14 -4.24
CA LEU A 85 13.11 -22.72 -4.12
C LEU A 85 12.26 -22.42 -2.89
N VAL A 86 12.50 -21.26 -2.31
CA VAL A 86 11.60 -20.60 -1.36
C VAL A 86 11.50 -19.15 -1.80
N SER A 87 10.29 -18.69 -1.97
CA SER A 87 10.02 -17.28 -2.26
C SER A 87 9.60 -16.57 -0.96
N LEU A 88 10.13 -15.37 -0.79
CA LEU A 88 9.78 -14.47 0.29
C LEU A 88 9.59 -13.08 -0.29
N THR A 89 8.47 -12.46 0.03
CA THR A 89 8.25 -11.03 -0.24
C THR A 89 7.90 -10.36 1.08
N ILE A 90 8.57 -9.24 1.39
CA ILE A 90 8.28 -8.42 2.56
C ILE A 90 7.99 -7.00 2.07
N ARG A 91 6.84 -6.47 2.45
CA ARG A 91 6.45 -5.10 2.18
C ARG A 91 6.42 -4.30 3.48
N LYS A 92 7.15 -3.21 3.51
CA LYS A 92 7.17 -2.30 4.66
C LYS A 92 5.95 -1.38 4.64
N PRO A 93 5.31 -1.14 5.79
CA PRO A 93 4.28 -0.12 5.87
C PRO A 93 4.89 1.26 5.61
N SER A 94 4.18 2.10 4.89
CA SER A 94 4.58 3.50 4.76
C SER A 94 4.35 4.22 6.09
N LEU A 95 5.43 4.60 6.77
CA LEU A 95 5.37 5.41 7.99
C LEU A 95 5.12 6.90 7.68
N LYS A 96 5.32 7.31 6.43
CA LYS A 96 5.14 8.70 6.02
C LYS A 96 3.66 8.94 5.69
N ILE A 97 3.02 9.75 6.51
CA ILE A 97 1.70 10.30 6.22
C ILE A 97 1.90 11.49 5.27
N ILE A 98 1.40 11.37 4.05
CA ILE A 98 1.44 12.42 3.04
C ILE A 98 0.09 13.14 3.08
N SER A 99 0.08 14.46 3.17
CA SER A 99 -1.14 15.26 3.17
C SER A 99 -1.68 15.45 1.73
N VAL A 100 -2.95 15.84 1.62
CA VAL A 100 -3.54 16.22 0.32
C VAL A 100 -2.81 17.41 -0.29
N ASP A 101 -2.30 18.32 0.54
CA ASP A 101 -1.50 19.47 0.07
C ASP A 101 -0.15 19.03 -0.52
N ASP A 102 0.47 17.95 -0.01
CA ASP A 102 1.69 17.42 -0.60
C ASP A 102 1.41 16.79 -1.96
N PHE A 103 0.28 16.11 -2.14
CA PHE A 103 -0.18 15.65 -3.45
C PHE A 103 -0.44 16.81 -4.40
N TYR A 104 -1.03 17.92 -3.91
CA TYR A 104 -1.19 19.13 -4.69
C TYR A 104 0.16 19.69 -5.16
N ARG A 105 1.12 19.85 -4.24
CA ARG A 105 2.45 20.38 -4.55
C ARG A 105 3.25 19.50 -5.51
N SER A 106 3.03 18.17 -5.47
CA SER A 106 3.67 17.22 -6.40
C SER A 106 3.11 17.26 -7.82
N GLY A 107 2.04 18.03 -8.07
CA GLY A 107 1.39 18.07 -9.37
C GLY A 107 0.46 16.88 -9.66
N PHE A 108 0.15 16.06 -8.65
CA PHE A 108 -0.70 14.87 -8.80
C PHE A 108 -2.04 15.16 -9.47
N PHE A 109 -2.64 16.34 -9.21
CA PHE A 109 -3.93 16.73 -9.74
C PHE A 109 -3.88 17.38 -11.13
N ASN A 110 -2.70 17.56 -11.73
CA ASN A 110 -2.56 18.29 -13.00
C ASN A 110 -3.24 17.59 -14.20
N HIS A 111 -3.45 16.27 -14.12
CA HIS A 111 -4.03 15.46 -15.20
C HIS A 111 -5.48 15.03 -14.92
N MET A 112 -6.13 15.57 -13.90
CA MET A 112 -7.53 15.25 -13.61
C MET A 112 -8.45 15.86 -14.69
N ARG A 113 -9.42 15.07 -15.14
CA ARG A 113 -10.42 15.47 -16.13
C ARG A 113 -11.83 15.35 -15.55
N LYS A 114 -12.75 16.17 -16.03
CA LYS A 114 -14.17 16.12 -15.68
C LYS A 114 -14.79 14.84 -16.23
N ALA A 115 -15.57 14.11 -15.41
CA ALA A 115 -16.43 13.04 -15.88
C ALA A 115 -17.69 13.65 -16.56
N GLU A 116 -18.25 12.97 -17.56
CA GLU A 116 -19.40 13.48 -18.33
C GLU A 116 -20.74 13.39 -17.59
N GLU A 117 -20.86 12.51 -16.58
CA GLU A 117 -22.10 12.36 -15.80
C GLU A 117 -22.07 13.13 -14.49
N GLN A 118 -23.08 13.97 -14.27
CA GLN A 118 -23.24 14.78 -13.06
C GLN A 118 -24.27 14.14 -12.12
N ASN A 119 -23.99 14.13 -10.82
CA ASN A 119 -24.99 13.82 -9.81
C ASN A 119 -25.65 15.12 -9.32
N PRO A 120 -26.92 15.39 -9.61
CA PRO A 120 -27.57 16.69 -9.38
C PRO A 120 -27.92 16.98 -7.91
N LYS A 121 -27.52 16.15 -6.96
CA LYS A 121 -27.97 16.27 -5.55
C LYS A 121 -27.08 17.15 -4.65
N ASP A 122 -25.97 17.68 -5.15
CA ASP A 122 -24.99 18.45 -4.36
C ASP A 122 -24.58 19.73 -5.06
N GLU A 123 -25.40 20.76 -4.94
CA GLU A 123 -25.18 22.05 -5.62
C GLU A 123 -23.79 22.65 -5.35
N GLU A 124 -23.33 22.65 -4.08
CA GLU A 124 -22.01 23.19 -3.72
C GLU A 124 -20.84 22.39 -4.32
N LEU A 125 -20.94 21.05 -4.33
CA LEU A 125 -19.92 20.20 -4.96
C LEU A 125 -19.96 20.36 -6.47
N LEU A 126 -21.13 20.57 -7.07
CA LEU A 126 -21.28 20.84 -8.50
C LEU A 126 -20.64 22.17 -8.89
N GLU A 127 -20.87 23.23 -8.11
CA GLU A 127 -20.25 24.53 -8.35
C GLU A 127 -18.73 24.45 -8.35
N ILE A 128 -18.14 23.78 -7.35
CA ILE A 128 -16.68 23.56 -7.32
C ILE A 128 -16.25 22.69 -8.52
N TYR A 129 -17.03 21.66 -8.86
CA TYR A 129 -16.75 20.73 -9.93
C TYR A 129 -16.69 21.43 -11.31
N GLU A 130 -17.53 22.43 -11.57
CA GLU A 130 -17.52 23.20 -12.81
C GLU A 130 -16.20 23.96 -13.03
N HIS A 131 -15.54 24.39 -11.93
CA HIS A 131 -14.27 25.11 -11.97
C HIS A 131 -13.02 24.22 -11.93
N LEU A 132 -13.17 22.87 -11.89
CA LEU A 132 -12.02 21.94 -11.81
C LEU A 132 -11.09 21.96 -13.02
N GLN A 133 -11.53 22.51 -14.15
CA GLN A 133 -10.77 22.52 -15.41
C GLN A 133 -9.91 23.77 -15.60
N GLU A 134 -10.05 24.78 -14.75
CA GLU A 134 -9.24 25.99 -14.79
C GLU A 134 -7.77 25.68 -14.46
N TYR A 135 -6.83 26.14 -15.31
CA TYR A 135 -5.45 25.62 -15.33
C TYR A 135 -4.66 25.85 -14.03
N GLU A 136 -4.70 27.04 -13.44
CA GLU A 136 -3.94 27.34 -12.19
C GLU A 136 -4.79 27.23 -10.92
N GLU A 137 -6.03 27.66 -10.93
CA GLU A 137 -6.95 27.53 -9.80
C GLU A 137 -7.57 26.13 -9.70
N GLY A 138 -7.69 25.43 -10.80
CA GLY A 138 -8.30 24.11 -10.87
C GLY A 138 -7.65 23.07 -9.93
N ALA A 139 -6.34 23.09 -9.74
CA ALA A 139 -5.69 22.18 -8.82
C ALA A 139 -6.07 22.44 -7.35
N LYS A 140 -6.19 23.69 -6.93
CA LYS A 140 -6.68 24.07 -5.59
C LYS A 140 -8.15 23.68 -5.40
N LYS A 141 -8.97 23.91 -6.43
CA LYS A 141 -10.38 23.51 -6.44
C LYS A 141 -10.57 22.01 -6.33
N ARG A 142 -9.69 21.20 -6.96
CA ARG A 142 -9.71 19.73 -6.83
C ARG A 142 -9.42 19.28 -5.38
N VAL A 143 -8.46 19.90 -4.72
CA VAL A 143 -8.17 19.63 -3.30
C VAL A 143 -9.36 20.02 -2.43
N GLU A 144 -9.95 21.20 -2.65
CA GLU A 144 -11.13 21.68 -1.92
C GLU A 144 -12.32 20.74 -2.13
N PHE A 145 -12.59 20.33 -3.38
CA PHE A 145 -13.63 19.36 -3.72
C PHE A 145 -13.48 18.03 -2.96
N LEU A 146 -12.28 17.45 -2.98
CA LEU A 146 -12.01 16.19 -2.29
C LEU A 146 -12.19 16.31 -0.77
N ARG A 147 -11.69 17.39 -0.15
CA ARG A 147 -11.87 17.64 1.26
C ARG A 147 -13.35 17.80 1.65
N LYS A 148 -14.11 18.53 0.86
CA LYS A 148 -15.57 18.69 1.07
C LYS A 148 -16.30 17.37 0.85
N ALA A 149 -15.96 16.61 -0.19
CA ALA A 149 -16.53 15.30 -0.44
C ALA A 149 -16.34 14.35 0.75
N VAL A 150 -15.13 14.32 1.35
CA VAL A 150 -14.86 13.56 2.57
C VAL A 150 -15.73 14.03 3.74
N ARG A 151 -15.75 15.36 4.02
CA ARG A 151 -16.52 15.93 5.12
C ARG A 151 -18.03 15.76 4.98
N TYR A 152 -18.52 15.68 3.76
CA TYR A 152 -19.94 15.45 3.44
C TYR A 152 -20.30 13.96 3.35
N GLY A 153 -19.36 13.06 3.72
CA GLY A 153 -19.60 11.62 3.75
C GLY A 153 -19.89 11.02 2.37
N LYS A 154 -19.29 11.58 1.29
CA LYS A 154 -19.49 11.07 -0.07
C LYS A 154 -18.71 9.79 -0.32
N ASN A 155 -19.25 8.92 -1.16
CA ASN A 155 -18.55 7.72 -1.61
C ASN A 155 -17.41 8.11 -2.56
N ILE A 156 -16.19 7.72 -2.22
CA ILE A 156 -14.99 7.99 -3.01
C ILE A 156 -14.37 6.66 -3.43
N VAL A 157 -14.16 6.48 -4.72
CA VAL A 157 -13.47 5.31 -5.28
C VAL A 157 -12.08 5.72 -5.75
N ILE A 158 -11.06 5.04 -5.25
CA ILE A 158 -9.66 5.25 -5.64
C ILE A 158 -9.18 4.02 -6.39
N ALA A 159 -8.95 4.17 -7.70
CA ALA A 159 -8.51 3.10 -8.58
C ALA A 159 -7.13 3.39 -9.17
N GLY A 160 -6.36 2.36 -9.45
CA GLY A 160 -5.03 2.45 -10.06
C GLY A 160 -4.28 1.12 -9.97
N GLU A 161 -3.14 1.02 -10.62
CA GLU A 161 -2.28 -0.17 -10.60
C GLU A 161 -1.64 -0.40 -9.23
N THR A 162 -1.09 -1.58 -9.01
CA THR A 162 -0.30 -1.88 -7.80
C THR A 162 0.90 -0.93 -7.73
N GLY A 163 1.17 -0.40 -6.54
CA GLY A 163 2.27 0.56 -6.33
C GLY A 163 1.97 2.01 -6.74
N SER A 164 0.78 2.33 -7.30
CA SER A 164 0.40 3.69 -7.73
C SER A 164 0.11 4.68 -6.58
N GLY A 165 0.21 4.26 -5.32
CA GLY A 165 -0.01 5.13 -4.16
C GLY A 165 -1.47 5.24 -3.71
N LYS A 166 -2.37 4.33 -4.12
CA LYS A 166 -3.79 4.33 -3.71
C LYS A 166 -3.99 4.45 -2.20
N THR A 167 -3.35 3.56 -1.45
CA THR A 167 -3.45 3.53 0.01
C THR A 167 -2.88 4.80 0.64
N THR A 168 -1.77 5.31 0.12
CA THR A 168 -1.14 6.55 0.58
C THR A 168 -2.08 7.74 0.39
N PHE A 169 -2.73 7.80 -0.78
CA PHE A 169 -3.71 8.86 -1.08
C PHE A 169 -4.98 8.73 -0.22
N MET A 170 -5.48 7.50 -0.04
CA MET A 170 -6.60 7.24 0.87
C MET A 170 -6.30 7.72 2.29
N LYS A 171 -5.13 7.37 2.84
CA LYS A 171 -4.69 7.82 4.18
C LYS A 171 -4.56 9.34 4.25
N ALA A 172 -4.20 10.03 3.18
CA ALA A 172 -4.19 11.49 3.12
C ALA A 172 -5.60 12.08 3.22
N LEU A 173 -6.57 11.52 2.48
CA LEU A 173 -7.96 11.94 2.55
C LEU A 173 -8.61 11.67 3.91
N MET A 174 -8.27 10.56 4.56
CA MET A 174 -8.79 10.21 5.89
C MET A 174 -8.46 11.27 6.96
N GLN A 175 -7.43 12.09 6.77
CA GLN A 175 -7.09 13.18 7.69
C GLN A 175 -8.15 14.29 7.72
N ASP A 176 -8.96 14.41 6.67
CA ASP A 176 -10.05 15.39 6.56
C ASP A 176 -11.39 14.87 7.11
N ILE A 177 -11.47 13.61 7.59
CA ILE A 177 -12.66 13.07 8.27
C ILE A 177 -12.83 13.79 9.60
N PRO A 178 -14.05 14.28 9.93
CA PRO A 178 -14.33 14.87 11.22
C PRO A 178 -13.96 13.94 12.39
N ARG A 179 -13.40 14.48 13.47
CA ARG A 179 -12.89 13.68 14.59
C ARG A 179 -13.97 12.99 15.43
N ASP A 180 -15.20 13.40 15.30
CA ASP A 180 -16.39 12.86 15.95
C ASP A 180 -17.05 11.73 15.12
N GLU A 181 -16.56 11.49 13.90
CA GLU A 181 -17.05 10.42 13.05
C GLU A 181 -16.45 9.06 13.43
N ARG A 182 -17.29 8.02 13.41
CA ARG A 182 -16.87 6.64 13.59
C ARG A 182 -16.32 6.06 12.27
N ILE A 183 -15.06 5.67 12.28
CA ILE A 183 -14.42 4.99 11.14
C ILE A 183 -14.51 3.47 11.34
N VAL A 184 -14.90 2.76 10.29
CA VAL A 184 -14.84 1.31 10.20
C VAL A 184 -14.03 0.95 8.97
N THR A 185 -12.99 0.12 9.14
CA THR A 185 -12.20 -0.41 8.04
C THR A 185 -12.64 -1.83 7.70
N ILE A 186 -12.66 -2.15 6.40
CA ILE A 186 -12.88 -3.51 5.88
C ILE A 186 -11.70 -3.78 4.96
N GLU A 187 -10.82 -4.66 5.38
CA GLU A 187 -9.53 -4.92 4.73
C GLU A 187 -9.27 -6.43 4.71
N ASP A 188 -8.66 -6.93 3.62
CA ASP A 188 -8.22 -8.33 3.57
C ASP A 188 -7.04 -8.56 4.54
N VAL A 189 -6.16 -7.55 4.66
CA VAL A 189 -5.04 -7.50 5.61
C VAL A 189 -4.94 -6.06 6.14
N PRO A 190 -4.86 -5.84 7.47
CA PRO A 190 -4.74 -4.49 8.05
C PRO A 190 -3.56 -3.71 7.46
N GLU A 191 -3.81 -2.44 7.09
CA GLU A 191 -2.78 -1.53 6.53
C GLU A 191 -2.33 -0.45 7.51
#